data_af4145ee3a8df8eca343272deb3f5dde
#
_entry.id   af4145ee3a8df8eca343272deb3f5dde
#
_cell.length_a   1.000
_cell.length_b   1.000
_cell.length_c   1.000
_cell.angle_alpha   90.00
_cell.angle_beta   90.00
_cell.angle_gamma   90.00
#
_symmetry.space_group_name_H-M   'P 1'
#
loop_
_entity.id
_entity.type
_entity.pdbx_description
1 polymer ?
#
loop_
_entity_poly.entity_id
_entity_poly.type
_entity_poly.pdbx_seq_one_letter_code
_entity_poly.pdbx_strand_id
1 'polypeptide(L)'
;VRDLMLGREPKDFDIATDARPEQVRDVFRNCRLIGRRFRLAHVHFGREIIEVATFRAGLDGEEPENQQTDEGMLLRDNVYGNIEQDALRRDFSVNALYYNIADFSIIDYADGVDDLRNGVLRLLGDPETRYREDPVRMLRAARFAAKLGFRMAPATESPIGELAPLLTDIPPARLFEEILKLFMGGTAVGSFEKLRHYGLFAQLFPETEDCLARLDHEFPLTLVLQGLENTDARIREEKPVTPAFLFAVLLWEPVRRRSDELQASGTAPYQAVQQAAAELLARQVQRVALPRRFSTPMQEIWALQSRFGNTRGRRPQRLLAHPRFRAAYDFMLLRTAAGEWDPELAKWWTALQDGAEDAPPPSAPGSSRRRGRRGGRRGGRRKAASVEGE
;
A
#
# COMPACT_ATOMS: atom_id res chain seq x y z
N VAL A 1 3.20 -6.18 25.29
CA VAL A 1 2.81 -5.41 26.48
C VAL A 1 1.84 -4.29 26.11
N ARG A 2 2.25 -3.32 25.27
CA ARG A 2 1.42 -2.17 24.84
C ARG A 2 0.01 -2.57 24.39
N ASP A 3 -0.12 -3.53 23.48
CA ASP A 3 -1.41 -3.89 22.91
C ASP A 3 -2.34 -4.52 23.98
N LEU A 4 -1.80 -5.32 24.90
CA LEU A 4 -2.55 -5.85 26.05
C LEU A 4 -3.04 -4.73 26.98
N MET A 5 -2.20 -3.74 27.29
CA MET A 5 -2.62 -2.60 28.12
C MET A 5 -3.71 -1.74 27.48
N LEU A 6 -3.81 -1.76 26.15
CA LEU A 6 -4.87 -1.11 25.38
C LEU A 6 -6.10 -2.02 25.17
N GLY A 7 -6.17 -3.19 25.80
CA GLY A 7 -7.26 -4.16 25.64
C GLY A 7 -7.32 -4.80 24.25
N ARG A 8 -6.19 -4.83 23.53
CA ARG A 8 -6.08 -5.43 22.19
C ARG A 8 -5.35 -6.77 22.29
N GLU A 9 -5.78 -7.73 21.51
CA GLU A 9 -5.09 -9.01 21.38
C GLU A 9 -3.77 -8.82 20.60
N PRO A 10 -2.61 -9.19 21.19
CA PRO A 10 -1.33 -9.10 20.50
C PRO A 10 -1.22 -10.20 19.43
N LYS A 11 -0.61 -9.88 18.30
CA LYS A 11 -0.36 -10.86 17.23
C LYS A 11 0.77 -11.83 17.60
N ASP A 12 1.82 -11.31 18.25
CA ASP A 12 3.07 -12.02 18.54
C ASP A 12 3.55 -11.68 19.94
N PHE A 13 4.34 -12.59 20.51
CA PHE A 13 5.03 -12.40 21.78
C PHE A 13 6.54 -12.45 21.52
N ASP A 14 7.20 -11.32 21.72
CA ASP A 14 8.65 -11.20 21.65
C ASP A 14 9.23 -11.36 23.06
N ILE A 15 10.28 -12.17 23.19
CA ILE A 15 11.00 -12.34 24.46
C ILE A 15 12.31 -11.55 24.38
N ALA A 16 12.59 -10.77 25.41
CA ALA A 16 13.87 -10.10 25.58
C ALA A 16 14.62 -10.70 26.77
N THR A 17 15.93 -10.92 26.61
CA THR A 17 16.79 -11.59 27.61
C THR A 17 18.20 -11.00 27.60
N ASP A 18 18.96 -11.21 28.68
CA ASP A 18 20.39 -10.97 28.75
C ASP A 18 21.24 -12.06 28.09
N ALA A 19 20.63 -13.23 27.82
CA ALA A 19 21.31 -14.32 27.13
C ALA A 19 21.65 -13.94 25.68
N ARG A 20 22.87 -14.24 25.24
CA ARG A 20 23.28 -14.05 23.84
C ARG A 20 22.57 -15.06 22.93
N PRO A 21 22.41 -14.76 21.64
CA PRO A 21 21.69 -15.64 20.70
C PRO A 21 22.26 -17.08 20.67
N GLU A 22 23.59 -17.24 20.81
CA GLU A 22 24.25 -18.53 20.85
C GLU A 22 23.85 -19.31 22.12
N GLN A 23 23.75 -18.66 23.27
CA GLN A 23 23.31 -19.28 24.54
C GLN A 23 21.83 -19.71 24.47
N VAL A 24 20.97 -18.90 23.82
CA VAL A 24 19.57 -19.30 23.57
C VAL A 24 19.54 -20.56 22.70
N ARG A 25 20.35 -20.63 21.65
CA ARG A 25 20.45 -21.83 20.80
C ARG A 25 20.98 -23.05 21.54
N ASP A 26 21.89 -22.88 22.49
CA ASP A 26 22.43 -23.99 23.30
C ASP A 26 21.36 -24.56 24.24
N VAL A 27 20.42 -23.74 24.71
CA VAL A 27 19.28 -24.18 25.55
C VAL A 27 18.18 -24.84 24.71
N PHE A 28 17.87 -24.30 23.52
CA PHE A 28 16.77 -24.77 22.68
C PHE A 28 17.28 -25.47 21.43
N ARG A 29 17.13 -26.81 21.34
CA ARG A 29 17.58 -27.61 20.18
C ARG A 29 16.93 -27.22 18.86
N ASN A 30 15.70 -26.67 18.88
CA ASN A 30 14.92 -26.23 17.74
C ASN A 30 15.01 -24.69 17.53
N CYS A 31 16.17 -24.13 17.84
CA CYS A 31 16.48 -22.73 17.65
C CYS A 31 17.27 -22.48 16.35
N ARG A 32 16.90 -21.41 15.64
CA ARG A 32 17.66 -20.90 14.47
C ARG A 32 18.03 -19.43 14.71
N LEU A 33 19.31 -19.11 14.47
CA LEU A 33 19.77 -17.73 14.50
C LEU A 33 19.51 -17.07 13.16
N ILE A 34 18.81 -15.92 13.17
CA ILE A 34 18.46 -15.16 11.97
C ILE A 34 18.93 -13.70 12.11
N GLY A 35 18.92 -13.01 10.97
CA GLY A 35 19.25 -11.58 10.88
C GLY A 35 20.75 -11.31 10.69
N ARG A 36 21.06 -10.40 9.74
CA ARG A 36 22.44 -9.91 9.50
C ARG A 36 22.73 -8.62 10.26
N ARG A 37 21.77 -7.70 10.29
CA ARG A 37 21.87 -6.41 10.98
C ARG A 37 21.61 -6.58 12.48
N PHE A 38 20.59 -7.38 12.82
CA PHE A 38 20.17 -7.71 14.18
C PHE A 38 20.08 -9.22 14.32
N ARG A 39 20.89 -9.81 15.19
CA ARG A 39 20.81 -11.25 15.48
C ARG A 39 19.66 -11.54 16.44
N LEU A 40 18.75 -12.41 16.00
CA LEU A 40 17.63 -12.92 16.77
C LEU A 40 17.69 -14.45 16.84
N ALA A 41 17.20 -15.02 17.92
CA ALA A 41 17.01 -16.45 18.05
C ALA A 41 15.52 -16.78 17.83
N HIS A 42 15.22 -17.54 16.78
CA HIS A 42 13.90 -18.07 16.50
C HIS A 42 13.77 -19.45 17.12
N VAL A 43 12.96 -19.58 18.16
CA VAL A 43 12.69 -20.86 18.82
C VAL A 43 11.37 -21.40 18.26
N HIS A 44 11.41 -22.61 17.70
CA HIS A 44 10.28 -23.23 17.04
C HIS A 44 9.50 -24.14 17.99
N PHE A 45 8.21 -23.92 18.17
CA PHE A 45 7.27 -24.79 18.90
C PHE A 45 6.21 -25.33 17.93
N GLY A 46 6.52 -26.42 17.24
CA GLY A 46 5.66 -26.92 16.17
C GLY A 46 5.57 -25.93 15.00
N ARG A 47 4.42 -25.30 14.82
CA ARG A 47 4.20 -24.26 13.80
C ARG A 47 4.44 -22.84 14.31
N GLU A 48 4.52 -22.67 15.60
CA GLU A 48 4.74 -21.35 16.23
C GLU A 48 6.22 -21.05 16.33
N ILE A 49 6.56 -19.78 16.17
CA ILE A 49 7.93 -19.29 16.30
C ILE A 49 7.91 -18.18 17.35
N ILE A 50 8.73 -18.35 18.39
CA ILE A 50 8.95 -17.31 19.39
C ILE A 50 10.27 -16.62 19.07
N GLU A 51 10.22 -15.31 18.89
CA GLU A 51 11.41 -14.49 18.69
C GLU A 51 12.02 -14.14 20.06
N VAL A 52 13.30 -14.47 20.21
CA VAL A 52 14.07 -14.15 21.42
C VAL A 52 15.19 -13.18 21.02
N ALA A 53 15.15 -11.97 21.57
CA ALA A 53 16.11 -10.91 21.35
C ALA A 53 16.99 -10.74 22.59
N THR A 54 18.29 -10.59 22.41
CA THR A 54 19.21 -10.18 23.48
C THR A 54 19.10 -8.68 23.71
N PHE A 55 19.13 -8.23 24.97
CA PHE A 55 19.21 -6.80 25.31
C PHE A 55 20.42 -6.16 24.65
N ARG A 56 20.24 -4.95 24.13
CA ARG A 56 21.27 -4.22 23.39
C ARG A 56 21.64 -2.94 24.11
N ALA A 57 22.91 -2.57 24.01
CA ALA A 57 23.41 -1.30 24.52
C ALA A 57 22.96 -0.11 23.65
N GLY A 58 23.01 1.10 24.22
CA GLY A 58 22.87 2.35 23.48
C GLY A 58 24.05 2.59 22.53
N LEU A 59 23.92 3.59 21.68
CA LEU A 59 24.91 3.95 20.66
C LEU A 59 26.08 4.78 21.18
N ASP A 60 26.10 5.08 22.47
CA ASP A 60 27.03 6.02 23.11
C ASP A 60 28.45 5.46 23.29
N GLY A 61 28.77 4.29 22.71
CA GLY A 61 30.08 3.67 22.78
C GLY A 61 30.80 3.62 21.44
N GLU A 62 32.08 3.98 21.43
CA GLU A 62 33.02 3.80 20.31
C GLU A 62 33.33 2.31 20.07
N GLU A 63 32.30 1.48 19.92
CA GLU A 63 32.53 0.06 19.67
C GLU A 63 32.63 -0.19 18.14
N PRO A 64 33.65 -0.95 17.69
CA PRO A 64 33.93 -1.16 16.25
C PRO A 64 32.81 -1.96 15.52
N GLU A 65 31.81 -2.47 16.22
CA GLU A 65 30.69 -3.18 15.61
C GLU A 65 29.50 -2.28 15.21
N ASN A 66 29.48 -1.02 15.63
CA ASN A 66 28.52 -0.03 15.21
C ASN A 66 29.05 0.68 13.96
N GLN A 67 28.42 0.42 12.81
CA GLN A 67 28.75 1.12 11.57
C GLN A 67 27.62 2.09 11.22
N GLN A 68 27.99 3.35 10.97
CA GLN A 68 27.08 4.39 10.50
C GLN A 68 27.54 4.90 9.14
N THR A 69 26.60 5.50 8.37
CA THR A 69 26.96 6.30 7.19
C THR A 69 27.47 7.69 7.63
N ASP A 70 28.04 8.44 6.69
CA ASP A 70 28.50 9.82 6.93
C ASP A 70 27.34 10.74 7.38
N GLU A 71 26.08 10.38 7.02
CA GLU A 71 24.85 11.08 7.43
C GLU A 71 24.27 10.56 8.76
N GLY A 72 24.95 9.63 9.46
CA GLY A 72 24.57 9.11 10.77
C GLY A 72 23.62 7.90 10.74
N MET A 73 23.34 7.30 9.57
CA MET A 73 22.46 6.12 9.47
C MET A 73 23.16 4.85 9.96
N LEU A 74 22.52 4.10 10.87
CA LEU A 74 23.02 2.85 11.42
C LEU A 74 23.02 1.70 10.40
N LEU A 75 24.19 1.08 10.17
CA LEU A 75 24.36 -0.08 9.33
C LEU A 75 24.41 -1.39 10.11
N ARG A 76 25.02 -1.42 11.30
CA ARG A 76 25.11 -2.56 12.22
C ARG A 76 24.89 -2.13 13.65
N ASP A 77 24.25 -3.00 14.45
CA ASP A 77 23.94 -2.77 15.85
C ASP A 77 23.84 -4.12 16.56
N ASN A 78 24.96 -4.67 16.99
CA ASN A 78 25.06 -5.94 17.72
C ASN A 78 25.79 -5.78 19.07
N VAL A 79 25.84 -4.57 19.61
CA VAL A 79 26.38 -4.35 20.96
C VAL A 79 25.31 -4.72 21.99
N TYR A 80 25.67 -5.67 22.87
CA TYR A 80 24.75 -6.18 23.89
C TYR A 80 24.82 -5.32 25.16
N GLY A 81 23.68 -5.18 25.84
CA GLY A 81 23.52 -4.34 27.03
C GLY A 81 22.59 -4.93 28.06
N ASN A 82 22.09 -4.08 28.94
CA ASN A 82 21.07 -4.42 29.92
C ASN A 82 19.66 -4.00 29.47
N ILE A 83 18.63 -4.35 30.23
CA ILE A 83 17.24 -4.07 29.92
C ILE A 83 16.93 -2.58 29.82
N GLU A 84 17.53 -1.74 30.67
CA GLU A 84 17.34 -0.29 30.64
C GLU A 84 17.93 0.33 29.37
N GLN A 85 19.14 -0.07 29.00
CA GLN A 85 19.78 0.36 27.76
C GLN A 85 18.96 -0.07 26.54
N ASP A 86 18.43 -1.30 26.53
CA ASP A 86 17.56 -1.78 25.43
C ASP A 86 16.24 -1.00 25.37
N ALA A 87 15.68 -0.61 26.52
CA ALA A 87 14.46 0.23 26.56
C ALA A 87 14.71 1.60 25.92
N LEU A 88 15.75 2.30 26.35
CA LEU A 88 16.03 3.68 25.92
C LEU A 88 16.45 3.80 24.45
N ARG A 89 16.98 2.73 23.85
CA ARG A 89 17.34 2.72 22.42
C ARG A 89 16.17 2.38 21.49
N ARG A 90 15.01 1.95 22.01
CA ARG A 90 13.81 1.66 21.19
C ARG A 90 13.31 2.92 20.50
N ASP A 91 12.31 2.75 19.61
CA ASP A 91 11.78 3.88 18.86
C ASP A 91 10.87 4.79 19.72
N PHE A 92 9.81 4.24 20.31
CA PHE A 92 8.80 5.02 21.03
C PHE A 92 8.66 4.53 22.47
N SER A 93 8.37 5.44 23.40
CA SER A 93 8.14 5.15 24.81
C SER A 93 7.12 4.02 25.03
N VAL A 94 6.00 4.08 24.31
CA VAL A 94 4.92 3.07 24.36
C VAL A 94 5.34 1.68 23.85
N ASN A 95 6.46 1.58 23.15
CA ASN A 95 7.05 0.33 22.66
C ASN A 95 8.22 -0.16 23.54
N ALA A 96 8.60 0.61 24.56
CA ALA A 96 9.73 0.33 25.44
C ALA A 96 9.30 -0.31 26.78
N LEU A 97 8.18 -0.98 26.79
CA LEU A 97 7.60 -1.63 27.95
C LEU A 97 7.93 -3.13 27.95
N TYR A 98 8.32 -3.65 29.11
CA TYR A 98 8.55 -5.06 29.32
C TYR A 98 7.59 -5.62 30.37
N TYR A 99 7.24 -6.87 30.19
CA TYR A 99 6.45 -7.63 31.16
C TYR A 99 7.34 -8.68 31.81
N ASN A 100 7.51 -8.63 33.13
CA ASN A 100 8.29 -9.57 33.86
C ASN A 100 7.40 -10.75 34.29
N ILE A 101 7.72 -11.94 33.82
CA ILE A 101 6.95 -13.16 34.11
C ILE A 101 7.16 -13.69 35.53
N ALA A 102 8.19 -13.24 36.25
CA ALA A 102 8.49 -13.73 37.59
C ALA A 102 7.59 -13.12 38.66
N ASP A 103 7.21 -11.84 38.51
CA ASP A 103 6.40 -11.08 39.47
C ASP A 103 5.19 -10.39 38.82
N PHE A 104 4.99 -10.59 37.50
CA PHE A 104 3.91 -10.02 36.70
C PHE A 104 3.92 -8.49 36.63
N SER A 105 5.06 -7.86 36.92
CA SER A 105 5.22 -6.43 36.84
C SER A 105 5.45 -5.92 35.42
N ILE A 106 5.12 -4.64 35.19
CA ILE A 106 5.50 -3.91 33.98
C ILE A 106 6.73 -3.08 34.33
N ILE A 107 7.80 -3.27 33.57
CA ILE A 107 9.03 -2.51 33.67
C ILE A 107 9.00 -1.41 32.63
N ASP A 108 9.14 -0.16 33.06
CA ASP A 108 9.07 1.04 32.25
C ASP A 108 10.20 1.99 32.64
N TYR A 109 11.13 2.23 31.72
CA TYR A 109 12.26 3.16 31.87
C TYR A 109 12.07 4.46 31.10
N ALA A 110 10.93 4.62 30.43
CA ALA A 110 10.74 5.64 29.40
C ALA A 110 9.40 6.38 29.48
N ASP A 111 8.71 6.30 30.62
CA ASP A 111 7.37 6.85 30.87
C ASP A 111 6.31 6.39 29.83
N GLY A 112 6.50 5.19 29.29
CA GLY A 112 5.64 4.63 28.25
C GLY A 112 4.25 4.30 28.75
N VAL A 113 4.08 3.94 30.04
CA VAL A 113 2.78 3.71 30.66
C VAL A 113 1.96 4.99 30.73
N ASP A 114 2.58 6.10 31.08
CA ASP A 114 1.91 7.41 31.14
C ASP A 114 1.59 7.94 29.75
N ASP A 115 2.49 7.77 28.80
CA ASP A 115 2.21 8.10 27.39
C ASP A 115 1.05 7.25 26.81
N LEU A 116 0.94 5.96 27.20
CA LEU A 116 -0.20 5.11 26.82
C LEU A 116 -1.51 5.63 27.39
N ARG A 117 -1.54 5.98 28.68
CA ARG A 117 -2.74 6.52 29.35
C ARG A 117 -3.19 7.84 28.76
N ASN A 118 -2.23 8.68 28.35
CA ASN A 118 -2.48 10.01 27.78
C ASN A 118 -2.69 10.00 26.26
N GLY A 119 -2.56 8.87 25.60
CA GLY A 119 -2.65 8.75 24.14
C GLY A 119 -1.57 9.54 23.41
N VAL A 120 -0.33 9.49 23.91
CA VAL A 120 0.82 10.21 23.34
C VAL A 120 1.78 9.24 22.69
N LEU A 121 2.25 9.58 21.49
CA LEU A 121 3.34 8.88 20.81
C LEU A 121 4.60 9.73 20.90
N ARG A 122 5.56 9.29 21.72
CA ARG A 122 6.83 9.97 21.98
C ARG A 122 8.00 9.15 21.45
N LEU A 123 8.81 9.73 20.59
CA LEU A 123 10.09 9.16 20.17
C LEU A 123 11.11 9.30 21.31
N LEU A 124 11.86 8.24 21.57
CA LEU A 124 12.89 8.22 22.62
C LEU A 124 14.19 8.86 22.11
N GLY A 125 14.83 9.61 23.02
CA GLY A 125 16.03 10.40 22.72
C GLY A 125 15.70 11.70 21.97
N ASP A 126 16.72 12.34 21.38
CA ASP A 126 16.54 13.54 20.57
C ASP A 126 15.92 13.20 19.21
N PRO A 127 14.70 13.69 18.89
CA PRO A 127 13.99 13.24 17.70
C PRO A 127 14.73 13.55 16.39
N GLU A 128 15.42 14.65 16.26
CA GLU A 128 16.17 14.99 15.05
C GLU A 128 17.30 13.98 14.81
N THR A 129 18.12 13.73 15.82
CA THR A 129 19.18 12.71 15.78
C THR A 129 18.60 11.33 15.46
N ARG A 130 17.52 10.94 16.13
CA ARG A 130 16.89 9.63 15.96
C ARG A 130 16.31 9.42 14.56
N TYR A 131 15.78 10.45 13.93
CA TYR A 131 15.29 10.38 12.54
C TYR A 131 16.42 10.33 11.52
N ARG A 132 17.55 11.02 11.79
CA ARG A 132 18.76 10.92 10.95
C ARG A 132 19.41 9.55 11.03
N GLU A 133 19.47 8.94 12.21
CA GLU A 133 19.95 7.55 12.39
C GLU A 133 19.12 6.52 11.61
N ASP A 134 17.82 6.70 11.59
CA ASP A 134 16.88 5.81 10.89
C ASP A 134 15.62 6.55 10.43
N PRO A 135 15.63 7.12 9.21
CA PRO A 135 14.49 7.85 8.65
C PRO A 135 13.18 7.06 8.59
N VAL A 136 13.24 5.73 8.58
CA VAL A 136 12.05 4.87 8.65
C VAL A 136 11.24 5.09 9.93
N ARG A 137 11.85 5.63 10.99
CA ARG A 137 11.11 5.99 12.22
C ARG A 137 10.03 7.03 11.97
N MET A 138 10.17 7.91 10.97
CA MET A 138 9.10 8.85 10.56
C MET A 138 7.88 8.12 10.01
N LEU A 139 8.10 7.10 9.17
CA LEU A 139 7.01 6.22 8.67
C LEU A 139 6.35 5.44 9.80
N ARG A 140 7.16 4.94 10.74
CA ARG A 140 6.67 4.23 11.93
C ARG A 140 5.87 5.16 12.85
N ALA A 141 6.30 6.42 13.03
CA ALA A 141 5.56 7.43 13.78
C ALA A 141 4.16 7.67 13.17
N ALA A 142 4.09 7.93 11.86
CA ALA A 142 2.82 8.09 11.16
C ALA A 142 1.91 6.85 11.32
N ARG A 143 2.48 5.64 11.16
CA ARG A 143 1.76 4.37 11.30
C ARG A 143 1.24 4.14 12.72
N PHE A 144 2.06 4.32 13.74
CA PHE A 144 1.63 4.10 15.13
C PHE A 144 0.63 5.16 15.58
N ALA A 145 0.81 6.42 15.20
CA ALA A 145 -0.17 7.47 15.48
C ALA A 145 -1.54 7.14 14.85
N ALA A 146 -1.58 6.64 13.60
CA ALA A 146 -2.81 6.18 12.95
C ALA A 146 -3.38 4.93 13.62
N LYS A 147 -2.54 3.89 13.86
CA LYS A 147 -2.97 2.60 14.43
C LYS A 147 -3.52 2.74 15.86
N LEU A 148 -2.90 3.55 16.68
CA LEU A 148 -3.26 3.72 18.08
C LEU A 148 -4.32 4.81 18.29
N GLY A 149 -4.46 5.75 17.35
CA GLY A 149 -5.27 6.96 17.51
C GLY A 149 -4.59 7.98 18.43
N PHE A 150 -3.26 7.93 18.56
CA PHE A 150 -2.48 8.77 19.45
C PHE A 150 -2.04 10.05 18.76
N ARG A 151 -1.96 11.15 19.52
CA ARG A 151 -1.28 12.38 19.10
C ARG A 151 0.23 12.20 19.24
N MET A 152 1.00 12.75 18.32
CA MET A 152 2.45 12.80 18.49
C MET A 152 2.82 13.85 19.53
N ALA A 153 3.88 13.59 20.31
CA ALA A 153 4.48 14.62 21.14
C ALA A 153 5.06 15.73 20.24
N PRO A 154 4.94 17.04 20.59
CA PRO A 154 5.39 18.13 19.71
C PRO A 154 6.83 18.00 19.25
N ALA A 155 7.75 17.60 20.14
CA ALA A 155 9.16 17.38 19.79
C ALA A 155 9.34 16.22 18.80
N THR A 156 8.50 15.17 18.87
CA THR A 156 8.50 14.04 17.93
C THR A 156 7.97 14.44 16.55
N GLU A 157 6.99 15.32 16.53
CA GLU A 157 6.27 15.71 15.32
C GLU A 157 7.03 16.75 14.48
N SER A 158 7.57 17.79 15.15
CA SER A 158 8.09 18.99 14.50
C SER A 158 9.18 18.74 13.44
N PRO A 159 10.16 17.80 13.60
CA PRO A 159 11.21 17.64 12.60
C PRO A 159 10.80 16.80 11.39
N ILE A 160 9.64 16.12 11.41
CA ILE A 160 9.30 15.13 10.37
C ILE A 160 9.26 15.75 8.97
N GLY A 161 8.61 16.90 8.82
CA GLY A 161 8.46 17.53 7.50
C GLY A 161 9.79 17.96 6.88
N GLU A 162 10.71 18.49 7.69
CA GLU A 162 12.04 18.90 7.25
C GLU A 162 12.92 17.70 6.89
N LEU A 163 12.81 16.61 7.67
CA LEU A 163 13.64 15.42 7.50
C LEU A 163 13.03 14.38 6.54
N ALA A 164 11.81 14.60 6.05
CA ALA A 164 11.15 13.71 5.11
C ALA A 164 12.01 13.31 3.88
N PRO A 165 12.81 14.22 3.28
CA PRO A 165 13.68 13.87 2.14
C PRO A 165 14.70 12.76 2.44
N LEU A 166 15.10 12.54 3.68
CA LEU A 166 16.02 11.45 4.07
C LEU A 166 15.47 10.05 3.77
N LEU A 167 14.16 9.92 3.51
CA LEU A 167 13.60 8.65 3.05
C LEU A 167 14.15 8.20 1.69
N THR A 168 14.70 9.12 0.90
CA THR A 168 15.31 8.79 -0.39
C THR A 168 16.59 7.96 -0.28
N ASP A 169 17.24 8.00 0.89
CA ASP A 169 18.49 7.28 1.16
C ASP A 169 18.23 5.86 1.70
N ILE A 170 16.97 5.56 1.99
CA ILE A 170 16.58 4.22 2.48
C ILE A 170 16.50 3.21 1.33
N PRO A 171 17.05 2.00 1.49
CA PRO A 171 16.95 0.96 0.48
C PRO A 171 15.49 0.70 0.06
N PRO A 172 15.18 0.70 -1.26
CA PRO A 172 13.80 0.53 -1.77
C PRO A 172 13.08 -0.72 -1.27
N ALA A 173 13.80 -1.80 -1.00
CA ALA A 173 13.24 -3.04 -0.44
C ALA A 173 12.74 -2.84 0.99
N ARG A 174 13.44 -2.05 1.81
CA ARG A 174 13.02 -1.72 3.17
C ARG A 174 11.78 -0.82 3.19
N LEU A 175 11.72 0.16 2.29
CA LEU A 175 10.53 1.01 2.12
C LEU A 175 9.31 0.19 1.69
N PHE A 176 9.49 -0.79 0.80
CA PHE A 176 8.40 -1.70 0.41
C PHE A 176 7.80 -2.43 1.63
N GLU A 177 8.65 -2.97 2.51
CA GLU A 177 8.19 -3.67 3.72
C GLU A 177 7.41 -2.74 4.66
N GLU A 178 7.88 -1.49 4.85
CA GLU A 178 7.17 -0.52 5.70
C GLU A 178 5.85 -0.07 5.06
N ILE A 179 5.78 0.08 3.73
CA ILE A 179 4.53 0.39 3.01
C ILE A 179 3.48 -0.70 3.23
N LEU A 180 3.87 -1.98 3.20
CA LEU A 180 2.93 -3.06 3.53
C LEU A 180 2.40 -2.93 4.96
N LYS A 181 3.25 -2.60 5.93
CA LYS A 181 2.83 -2.38 7.32
C LYS A 181 1.92 -1.16 7.49
N LEU A 182 2.17 -0.08 6.73
CA LEU A 182 1.37 1.15 6.73
C LEU A 182 -0.05 0.90 6.21
N PHE A 183 -0.18 0.19 5.10
CA PHE A 183 -1.44 0.09 4.36
C PHE A 183 -2.16 -1.25 4.48
N MET A 184 -1.50 -2.30 4.98
CA MET A 184 -2.12 -3.61 5.16
C MET A 184 -2.28 -3.98 6.64
N GLY A 185 -2.33 -2.98 7.52
CA GLY A 185 -2.51 -3.13 8.98
C GLY A 185 -3.90 -2.80 9.50
N GLY A 186 -4.87 -2.47 8.63
CA GLY A 186 -6.25 -2.11 9.00
C GLY A 186 -6.45 -0.64 9.38
N THR A 187 -5.47 0.21 9.10
CA THR A 187 -5.51 1.67 9.33
C THR A 187 -4.87 2.44 8.16
N ALA A 188 -5.16 1.98 6.95
CA ALA A 188 -4.54 2.51 5.73
C ALA A 188 -4.93 3.98 5.48
N VAL A 189 -6.19 4.34 5.67
CA VAL A 189 -6.68 5.73 5.48
C VAL A 189 -5.96 6.67 6.43
N GLY A 190 -5.97 6.40 7.74
CA GLY A 190 -5.31 7.25 8.71
C GLY A 190 -3.79 7.33 8.52
N SER A 191 -3.17 6.24 8.06
CA SER A 191 -1.75 6.24 7.69
C SER A 191 -1.49 7.14 6.48
N PHE A 192 -2.32 7.07 5.44
CA PHE A 192 -2.23 7.88 4.24
C PHE A 192 -2.36 9.39 4.55
N GLU A 193 -3.36 9.76 5.34
CA GLU A 193 -3.57 11.15 5.75
C GLU A 193 -2.34 11.72 6.47
N LYS A 194 -1.78 10.97 7.44
CA LYS A 194 -0.57 11.39 8.15
C LYS A 194 0.65 11.45 7.26
N LEU A 195 0.84 10.47 6.36
CA LEU A 195 1.95 10.50 5.41
C LEU A 195 1.90 11.73 4.50
N ARG A 196 0.72 12.12 4.03
CA ARG A 196 0.55 13.33 3.21
C ARG A 196 0.75 14.61 4.04
N HIS A 197 0.18 14.64 5.25
CA HIS A 197 0.32 15.79 6.15
C HIS A 197 1.79 16.15 6.43
N TYR A 198 2.65 15.13 6.60
CA TYR A 198 4.08 15.33 6.86
C TYR A 198 4.97 15.33 5.60
N GLY A 199 4.41 15.28 4.40
CA GLY A 199 5.18 15.23 3.16
C GLY A 199 5.91 13.90 2.90
N LEU A 200 5.68 12.89 3.73
CA LEU A 200 6.31 11.56 3.61
C LEU A 200 5.80 10.78 2.40
N PHE A 201 4.51 10.96 2.05
CA PHE A 201 3.92 10.29 0.89
C PHE A 201 4.58 10.71 -0.42
N ALA A 202 4.90 12.00 -0.56
CA ALA A 202 5.60 12.53 -1.74
C ALA A 202 6.99 11.91 -1.94
N GLN A 203 7.69 11.53 -0.86
CA GLN A 203 8.98 10.85 -0.96
C GLN A 203 8.85 9.40 -1.44
N LEU A 204 7.74 8.73 -1.11
CA LEU A 204 7.48 7.35 -1.50
C LEU A 204 6.84 7.23 -2.88
N PHE A 205 5.92 8.14 -3.22
CA PHE A 205 5.09 8.12 -4.42
C PHE A 205 4.99 9.51 -5.06
N PRO A 206 6.11 10.09 -5.53
CA PRO A 206 6.14 11.48 -5.99
C PRO A 206 5.16 11.75 -7.14
N GLU A 207 5.11 10.88 -8.16
CA GLU A 207 4.21 11.08 -9.30
C GLU A 207 2.73 10.93 -8.92
N THR A 208 2.42 10.11 -7.93
CA THR A 208 1.06 10.00 -7.41
C THR A 208 0.70 11.27 -6.62
N GLU A 209 1.58 11.75 -5.73
CA GLU A 209 1.33 12.99 -5.00
C GLU A 209 1.17 14.18 -5.93
N ASP A 210 1.97 14.29 -6.99
CA ASP A 210 1.82 15.31 -8.02
C ASP A 210 0.42 15.31 -8.68
N CYS A 211 -0.17 14.13 -8.86
CA CYS A 211 -1.53 14.01 -9.37
C CYS A 211 -2.57 14.38 -8.31
N LEU A 212 -2.37 13.96 -7.06
CA LEU A 212 -3.30 14.22 -5.95
C LEU A 212 -3.30 15.69 -5.49
N ALA A 213 -2.17 16.39 -5.65
CA ALA A 213 -2.03 17.80 -5.28
C ALA A 213 -2.70 18.76 -6.28
N ARG A 214 -3.15 18.29 -7.45
CA ARG A 214 -3.83 19.11 -8.45
C ARG A 214 -5.27 19.35 -8.03
N LEU A 215 -5.61 20.59 -7.77
CA LEU A 215 -6.96 21.01 -7.34
C LEU A 215 -8.06 20.79 -8.38
N ASP A 216 -7.68 20.56 -9.65
CA ASP A 216 -8.63 20.47 -10.76
C ASP A 216 -9.39 19.13 -10.83
N HIS A 217 -9.01 18.12 -10.05
CA HIS A 217 -9.58 16.78 -10.10
C HIS A 217 -9.74 16.20 -8.70
N GLU A 218 -10.96 16.16 -8.18
CA GLU A 218 -11.29 15.44 -6.93
C GLU A 218 -11.18 13.92 -7.07
N PHE A 219 -11.34 13.38 -8.30
CA PHE A 219 -11.37 11.94 -8.59
C PHE A 219 -10.14 11.15 -8.15
N PRO A 220 -8.89 11.62 -8.38
CA PRO A 220 -7.71 10.86 -7.99
C PRO A 220 -7.66 10.57 -6.50
N LEU A 221 -7.96 11.57 -5.68
CA LEU A 221 -8.02 11.42 -4.22
C LEU A 221 -9.14 10.47 -3.80
N THR A 222 -10.32 10.58 -4.42
CA THR A 222 -11.45 9.71 -4.14
C THR A 222 -11.14 8.25 -4.41
N LEU A 223 -10.50 7.91 -5.54
CA LEU A 223 -10.13 6.54 -5.87
C LEU A 223 -9.14 5.97 -4.86
N VAL A 224 -8.10 6.72 -4.49
CA VAL A 224 -7.10 6.28 -3.51
C VAL A 224 -7.76 6.06 -2.15
N LEU A 225 -8.55 7.01 -1.66
CA LEU A 225 -9.24 6.89 -0.37
C LEU A 225 -10.19 5.69 -0.34
N GLN A 226 -11.04 5.52 -1.34
CA GLN A 226 -11.96 4.36 -1.42
C GLN A 226 -11.23 3.03 -1.50
N GLY A 227 -10.10 2.98 -2.22
CA GLY A 227 -9.25 1.79 -2.28
C GLY A 227 -8.63 1.44 -0.93
N LEU A 228 -8.20 2.45 -0.16
CA LEU A 228 -7.66 2.28 1.19
C LEU A 228 -8.76 1.94 2.20
N GLU A 229 -9.93 2.58 2.14
CA GLU A 229 -11.12 2.25 2.94
C GLU A 229 -11.56 0.80 2.73
N ASN A 230 -11.61 0.36 1.46
CA ASN A 230 -11.92 -1.03 1.12
C ASN A 230 -10.85 -1.99 1.66
N THR A 231 -9.58 -1.60 1.63
CA THR A 231 -8.49 -2.39 2.23
C THR A 231 -8.69 -2.54 3.73
N ASP A 232 -8.96 -1.44 4.45
CA ASP A 232 -9.22 -1.44 5.90
C ASP A 232 -10.47 -2.26 6.26
N ALA A 233 -11.55 -2.14 5.48
CA ALA A 233 -12.77 -2.92 5.67
C ALA A 233 -12.51 -4.42 5.50
N ARG A 234 -11.78 -4.83 4.44
CA ARG A 234 -11.43 -6.23 4.21
C ARG A 234 -10.57 -6.82 5.33
N ILE A 235 -9.61 -6.06 5.84
CA ILE A 235 -8.76 -6.50 6.96
C ILE A 235 -9.58 -6.71 8.23
N ARG A 236 -10.52 -5.79 8.54
CA ARG A 236 -11.44 -5.93 9.68
C ARG A 236 -12.37 -7.14 9.56
N GLU A 237 -12.71 -7.53 8.32
CA GLU A 237 -13.53 -8.69 8.01
C GLU A 237 -12.69 -9.97 7.79
N GLU A 238 -11.40 -9.95 8.12
CA GLU A 238 -10.45 -11.05 7.90
C GLU A 238 -10.35 -11.55 6.46
N LYS A 239 -10.76 -10.72 5.50
CA LYS A 239 -10.68 -11.02 4.07
C LYS A 239 -9.27 -10.75 3.54
N PRO A 240 -8.78 -11.58 2.60
CA PRO A 240 -7.44 -11.41 2.05
C PRO A 240 -7.32 -10.09 1.27
N VAL A 241 -6.22 -9.39 1.49
CA VAL A 241 -5.76 -8.24 0.70
C VAL A 241 -4.43 -8.58 0.05
N THR A 242 -4.16 -8.03 -1.13
CA THR A 242 -2.92 -8.31 -1.86
C THR A 242 -2.13 -7.03 -2.11
N PRO A 243 -0.79 -7.06 -1.96
CA PRO A 243 0.04 -5.92 -2.32
C PRO A 243 -0.16 -5.46 -3.77
N ALA A 244 -0.40 -6.40 -4.70
CA ALA A 244 -0.65 -6.07 -6.09
C ALA A 244 -1.86 -5.14 -6.29
N PHE A 245 -2.96 -5.38 -5.56
CA PHE A 245 -4.15 -4.53 -5.62
C PHE A 245 -3.92 -3.19 -4.93
N LEU A 246 -3.27 -3.18 -3.78
CA LEU A 246 -2.90 -1.96 -3.07
C LEU A 246 -2.06 -1.03 -3.97
N PHE A 247 -0.99 -1.55 -4.56
CA PHE A 247 -0.15 -0.76 -5.47
C PHE A 247 -0.88 -0.38 -6.76
N ALA A 248 -1.83 -1.22 -7.24
CA ALA A 248 -2.67 -0.84 -8.37
C ALA A 248 -3.50 0.41 -8.07
N VAL A 249 -4.02 0.54 -6.85
CA VAL A 249 -4.76 1.73 -6.39
C VAL A 249 -3.82 2.93 -6.25
N LEU A 250 -2.72 2.78 -5.52
CA LEU A 250 -1.80 3.88 -5.21
C LEU A 250 -1.13 4.50 -6.45
N LEU A 251 -0.89 3.69 -7.49
CA LEU A 251 -0.14 4.10 -8.68
C LEU A 251 -1.01 4.30 -9.93
N TRP A 252 -2.34 4.18 -9.80
CA TRP A 252 -3.24 4.27 -10.96
C TRP A 252 -3.25 5.64 -11.61
N GLU A 253 -3.32 6.69 -10.83
CA GLU A 253 -3.56 8.02 -11.37
C GLU A 253 -2.45 8.52 -12.31
N PRO A 254 -1.16 8.41 -11.98
CA PRO A 254 -0.12 8.75 -12.94
C PRO A 254 -0.13 7.85 -14.19
N VAL A 255 -0.49 6.56 -14.06
CA VAL A 255 -0.65 5.67 -15.23
C VAL A 255 -1.82 6.10 -16.10
N ARG A 256 -2.97 6.41 -15.49
CA ARG A 256 -4.17 6.88 -16.21
C ARG A 256 -3.87 8.15 -16.98
N ARG A 257 -3.32 9.15 -16.31
CA ARG A 257 -2.96 10.43 -16.94
C ARG A 257 -2.02 10.25 -18.13
N ARG A 258 -0.94 9.48 -17.94
CA ARG A 258 0.00 9.21 -19.01
C ARG A 258 -0.62 8.41 -20.16
N SER A 259 -1.48 7.46 -19.84
CA SER A 259 -2.25 6.70 -20.83
C SER A 259 -3.19 7.59 -21.65
N ASP A 260 -3.84 8.57 -21.04
CA ASP A 260 -4.73 9.52 -21.72
C ASP A 260 -3.92 10.41 -22.70
N GLU A 261 -2.74 10.88 -22.29
CA GLU A 261 -1.81 11.63 -23.18
C GLU A 261 -1.39 10.79 -24.40
N LEU A 262 -1.04 9.51 -24.19
CA LEU A 262 -0.66 8.59 -25.25
C LEU A 262 -1.84 8.30 -26.20
N GLN A 263 -3.05 8.15 -25.68
CA GLN A 263 -4.25 7.96 -26.48
C GLN A 263 -4.58 9.22 -27.30
N ALA A 264 -4.42 10.40 -26.75
CA ALA A 264 -4.58 11.67 -27.46
C ALA A 264 -3.60 11.80 -28.63
N SER A 265 -2.41 11.18 -28.54
CA SER A 265 -1.43 11.11 -29.63
C SER A 265 -1.63 9.94 -30.60
N GLY A 266 -2.73 9.16 -30.44
CA GLY A 266 -3.12 8.10 -31.39
C GLY A 266 -2.74 6.67 -30.95
N THR A 267 -2.17 6.48 -29.76
CA THR A 267 -1.86 5.13 -29.28
C THR A 267 -3.15 4.38 -28.89
N ALA A 268 -3.25 3.11 -29.25
CA ALA A 268 -4.41 2.29 -28.88
C ALA A 268 -4.54 2.14 -27.34
N PRO A 269 -5.77 2.15 -26.77
CA PRO A 269 -5.98 2.21 -25.31
C PRO A 269 -5.23 1.16 -24.51
N TYR A 270 -5.21 -0.09 -24.97
CA TYR A 270 -4.48 -1.17 -24.30
C TYR A 270 -2.97 -0.94 -24.29
N GLN A 271 -2.41 -0.51 -25.43
CA GLN A 271 -0.98 -0.22 -25.56
C GLN A 271 -0.59 1.02 -24.74
N ALA A 272 -1.44 2.04 -24.73
CA ALA A 272 -1.23 3.27 -23.96
C ALA A 272 -1.10 2.96 -22.45
N VAL A 273 -1.99 2.14 -21.90
CA VAL A 273 -1.91 1.72 -20.48
C VAL A 273 -0.63 0.92 -20.23
N GLN A 274 -0.25 0.00 -21.11
CA GLN A 274 0.97 -0.79 -20.94
C GLN A 274 2.24 0.08 -20.97
N GLN A 275 2.31 1.01 -21.92
CA GLN A 275 3.45 1.92 -22.04
C GLN A 275 3.52 2.87 -20.83
N ALA A 276 2.41 3.48 -20.44
CA ALA A 276 2.34 4.35 -19.26
C ALA A 276 2.77 3.61 -17.99
N ALA A 277 2.29 2.36 -17.79
CA ALA A 277 2.70 1.52 -16.68
C ALA A 277 4.20 1.22 -16.67
N ALA A 278 4.79 0.89 -17.84
CA ALA A 278 6.22 0.62 -17.95
C ALA A 278 7.06 1.86 -17.63
N GLU A 279 6.68 3.04 -18.17
CA GLU A 279 7.35 4.31 -17.91
C GLU A 279 7.31 4.69 -16.42
N LEU A 280 6.14 4.58 -15.76
CA LEU A 280 6.01 4.85 -14.33
C LEU A 280 6.85 3.88 -13.49
N LEU A 281 6.71 2.58 -13.74
CA LEU A 281 7.40 1.57 -12.94
C LEU A 281 8.92 1.67 -13.03
N ALA A 282 9.48 2.05 -14.18
CA ALA A 282 10.92 2.25 -14.34
C ALA A 282 11.46 3.30 -13.34
N ARG A 283 10.67 4.32 -13.00
CA ARG A 283 11.00 5.36 -12.01
C ARG A 283 10.64 4.95 -10.58
N GLN A 284 9.43 4.42 -10.38
CA GLN A 284 8.91 4.08 -9.06
C GLN A 284 9.75 3.03 -8.33
N VAL A 285 10.30 2.03 -9.05
CA VAL A 285 11.12 0.98 -8.43
C VAL A 285 12.45 1.49 -7.86
N GLN A 286 12.91 2.65 -8.28
CA GLN A 286 14.09 3.31 -7.70
C GLN A 286 13.78 3.88 -6.31
N ARG A 287 12.53 4.21 -6.03
CA ARG A 287 12.05 4.72 -4.73
C ARG A 287 11.61 3.57 -3.81
N VAL A 288 10.72 2.73 -4.31
CA VAL A 288 10.11 1.62 -3.58
C VAL A 288 10.20 0.37 -4.44
N ALA A 289 10.86 -0.66 -3.93
CA ALA A 289 10.95 -1.92 -4.65
C ALA A 289 9.56 -2.54 -4.88
N LEU A 290 9.31 -2.99 -6.09
CA LEU A 290 8.08 -3.69 -6.47
C LEU A 290 8.43 -5.08 -7.03
N PRO A 291 8.49 -6.12 -6.18
CA PRO A 291 8.78 -7.48 -6.64
C PRO A 291 7.86 -7.93 -7.76
N ARG A 292 8.41 -8.64 -8.77
CA ARG A 292 7.65 -9.09 -9.96
C ARG A 292 6.37 -9.85 -9.63
N ARG A 293 6.37 -10.63 -8.54
CA ARG A 293 5.18 -11.35 -8.05
C ARG A 293 3.98 -10.43 -7.74
N PHE A 294 4.21 -9.13 -7.51
CA PHE A 294 3.19 -8.13 -7.26
C PHE A 294 3.03 -7.15 -8.44
N SER A 295 4.13 -6.72 -9.07
CA SER A 295 4.05 -5.76 -10.17
C SER A 295 3.43 -6.36 -11.45
N THR A 296 3.62 -7.65 -11.73
CA THR A 296 2.97 -8.31 -12.88
C THR A 296 1.45 -8.38 -12.72
N PRO A 297 0.87 -8.91 -11.62
CA PRO A 297 -0.58 -8.88 -11.42
C PRO A 297 -1.16 -7.47 -11.39
N MET A 298 -0.45 -6.49 -10.84
CA MET A 298 -0.85 -5.09 -10.83
C MET A 298 -1.02 -4.55 -12.27
N GLN A 299 -0.02 -4.76 -13.13
CA GLN A 299 -0.09 -4.34 -14.53
C GLN A 299 -1.21 -5.06 -15.31
N GLU A 300 -1.46 -6.34 -15.01
CA GLU A 300 -2.60 -7.08 -15.57
C GLU A 300 -3.94 -6.44 -15.19
N ILE A 301 -4.11 -6.02 -13.91
CA ILE A 301 -5.32 -5.31 -13.45
C ILE A 301 -5.55 -4.05 -14.29
N TRP A 302 -4.52 -3.23 -14.49
CA TRP A 302 -4.61 -2.00 -15.28
C TRP A 302 -4.89 -2.28 -16.76
N ALA A 303 -4.17 -3.21 -17.37
CA ALA A 303 -4.34 -3.56 -18.79
C ALA A 303 -5.75 -4.07 -19.10
N LEU A 304 -6.38 -4.79 -18.17
CA LEU A 304 -7.74 -5.28 -18.32
C LEU A 304 -8.79 -4.17 -18.28
N GLN A 305 -8.50 -2.98 -17.70
CA GLN A 305 -9.47 -1.89 -17.63
C GLN A 305 -10.00 -1.50 -19.01
N SER A 306 -9.15 -1.42 -20.02
CA SER A 306 -9.55 -1.11 -21.39
C SER A 306 -10.50 -2.15 -22.03
N ARG A 307 -10.58 -3.35 -21.49
CA ARG A 307 -11.42 -4.44 -22.00
C ARG A 307 -12.86 -4.41 -21.49
N PHE A 308 -13.12 -3.78 -20.33
CA PHE A 308 -14.46 -3.68 -19.76
C PHE A 308 -15.45 -2.91 -20.64
N GLY A 309 -14.97 -1.99 -21.51
CA GLY A 309 -15.79 -1.32 -22.50
C GLY A 309 -16.28 -2.23 -23.66
N ASN A 310 -15.75 -3.46 -23.79
CA ASN A 310 -16.06 -4.36 -24.89
C ASN A 310 -17.17 -5.36 -24.51
N THR A 311 -18.42 -4.95 -24.64
CA THR A 311 -19.62 -5.72 -24.22
C THR A 311 -20.20 -6.62 -25.29
N ARG A 312 -19.59 -6.74 -26.50
CA ARG A 312 -20.18 -7.46 -27.65
C ARG A 312 -19.50 -8.79 -27.97
N GLY A 313 -20.28 -9.74 -28.42
CA GLY A 313 -19.83 -11.06 -28.88
C GLY A 313 -19.23 -11.90 -27.76
N ARG A 314 -18.16 -12.65 -28.04
CA ARG A 314 -17.49 -13.54 -27.06
C ARG A 314 -16.45 -12.82 -26.18
N ARG A 315 -16.30 -11.48 -26.29
CA ARG A 315 -15.30 -10.73 -25.55
C ARG A 315 -15.58 -10.74 -24.03
N PRO A 316 -16.82 -10.53 -23.56
CA PRO A 316 -17.13 -10.60 -22.14
C PRO A 316 -16.80 -11.95 -21.52
N GLN A 317 -17.20 -13.06 -22.13
CA GLN A 317 -16.93 -14.41 -21.61
C GLN A 317 -15.41 -14.70 -21.54
N ARG A 318 -14.63 -14.20 -22.51
CA ARG A 318 -13.17 -14.33 -22.47
C ARG A 318 -12.57 -13.51 -21.33
N LEU A 319 -13.15 -12.35 -21.01
CA LEU A 319 -12.70 -11.52 -19.90
C LEU A 319 -13.08 -12.16 -18.56
N LEU A 320 -14.29 -12.70 -18.41
CA LEU A 320 -14.72 -13.47 -17.23
C LEU A 320 -13.82 -14.66 -16.92
N ALA A 321 -13.36 -15.37 -17.96
CA ALA A 321 -12.44 -16.49 -17.83
C ALA A 321 -11.00 -16.12 -17.50
N HIS A 322 -10.68 -14.83 -17.45
CA HIS A 322 -9.29 -14.39 -17.18
C HIS A 322 -8.91 -14.58 -15.69
N PRO A 323 -7.75 -15.14 -15.36
CA PRO A 323 -7.36 -15.40 -13.96
C PRO A 323 -7.35 -14.14 -13.05
N ARG A 324 -7.18 -12.96 -13.62
CA ARG A 324 -7.20 -11.68 -12.91
C ARG A 324 -8.54 -10.94 -13.03
N PHE A 325 -9.56 -11.59 -13.61
CA PHE A 325 -10.85 -10.92 -13.81
C PHE A 325 -11.39 -10.32 -12.51
N ARG A 326 -11.44 -11.11 -11.43
CA ARG A 326 -12.00 -10.66 -10.16
C ARG A 326 -11.31 -9.38 -9.63
N ALA A 327 -9.98 -9.36 -9.60
CA ALA A 327 -9.25 -8.20 -9.15
C ALA A 327 -9.42 -6.98 -10.08
N ALA A 328 -9.44 -7.20 -11.40
CA ALA A 328 -9.68 -6.14 -12.37
C ALA A 328 -11.12 -5.60 -12.30
N TYR A 329 -12.10 -6.46 -12.02
CA TYR A 329 -13.49 -6.07 -11.79
C TYR A 329 -13.65 -5.26 -10.51
N ASP A 330 -13.08 -5.71 -9.38
CA ASP A 330 -13.11 -4.95 -8.13
C ASP A 330 -12.44 -3.56 -8.32
N PHE A 331 -11.38 -3.50 -9.10
CA PHE A 331 -10.73 -2.24 -9.45
C PHE A 331 -11.62 -1.34 -10.34
N MET A 332 -12.33 -1.92 -11.31
CA MET A 332 -13.30 -1.20 -12.15
C MET A 332 -14.45 -0.63 -11.29
N LEU A 333 -14.91 -1.37 -10.27
CA LEU A 333 -15.92 -0.87 -9.32
C LEU A 333 -15.41 0.34 -8.53
N LEU A 334 -14.15 0.33 -8.07
CA LEU A 334 -13.54 1.50 -7.41
C LEU A 334 -13.50 2.71 -8.35
N ARG A 335 -13.13 2.51 -9.61
CA ARG A 335 -13.14 3.58 -10.62
C ARG A 335 -14.53 4.13 -10.87
N THR A 336 -15.55 3.26 -10.86
CA THR A 336 -16.96 3.66 -10.99
C THR A 336 -17.39 4.51 -9.81
N ALA A 337 -17.06 4.08 -8.59
CA ALA A 337 -17.39 4.81 -7.38
C ALA A 337 -16.67 6.17 -7.30
N ALA A 338 -15.46 6.26 -7.86
CA ALA A 338 -14.70 7.52 -8.01
C ALA A 338 -15.20 8.41 -9.17
N GLY A 339 -16.24 7.98 -9.93
CA GLY A 339 -16.77 8.76 -11.04
C GLY A 339 -15.99 8.65 -12.37
N GLU A 340 -14.98 7.79 -12.42
CA GLU A 340 -14.16 7.58 -13.64
C GLU A 340 -14.81 6.65 -14.67
N TRP A 341 -15.83 5.88 -14.29
CA TRP A 341 -16.40 4.83 -15.13
C TRP A 341 -17.92 4.88 -15.13
N ASP A 342 -18.54 4.39 -16.22
CA ASP A 342 -19.99 4.37 -16.39
C ASP A 342 -20.67 3.40 -15.39
N PRO A 343 -21.55 3.88 -14.48
CA PRO A 343 -22.23 3.03 -13.52
C PRO A 343 -23.13 1.95 -14.15
N GLU A 344 -23.72 2.24 -15.33
CA GLU A 344 -24.59 1.26 -16.00
C GLU A 344 -23.76 0.11 -16.57
N LEU A 345 -22.53 0.39 -17.03
CA LEU A 345 -21.61 -0.64 -17.47
C LEU A 345 -21.13 -1.49 -16.29
N ALA A 346 -20.88 -0.90 -15.13
CA ALA A 346 -20.52 -1.63 -13.92
C ALA A 346 -21.66 -2.56 -13.46
N LYS A 347 -22.91 -2.09 -13.45
CA LYS A 347 -24.09 -2.90 -13.14
C LYS A 347 -24.24 -4.07 -14.11
N TRP A 348 -24.02 -3.83 -15.39
CA TRP A 348 -24.08 -4.87 -16.40
C TRP A 348 -23.04 -5.99 -16.16
N TRP A 349 -21.79 -5.61 -15.83
CA TRP A 349 -20.75 -6.59 -15.50
C TRP A 349 -21.05 -7.36 -14.22
N THR A 350 -21.68 -6.73 -13.23
CA THR A 350 -22.14 -7.39 -12.01
C THR A 350 -23.19 -8.46 -12.34
N ALA A 351 -24.23 -8.07 -13.09
CA ALA A 351 -25.30 -9.01 -13.50
C ALA A 351 -24.75 -10.17 -14.33
N LEU A 352 -23.81 -9.90 -15.25
CA LEU A 352 -23.19 -10.94 -16.06
C LEU A 352 -22.36 -11.94 -15.22
N GLN A 353 -21.68 -11.46 -14.18
CA GLN A 353 -20.92 -12.31 -13.25
C GLN A 353 -21.87 -13.20 -12.42
N ASP A 354 -23.06 -12.70 -12.07
CA ASP A 354 -24.06 -13.42 -11.28
C ASP A 354 -24.92 -14.40 -12.15
N GLY A 355 -24.59 -14.57 -13.42
CA GLY A 355 -25.21 -15.57 -14.32
C GLY A 355 -26.34 -15.04 -15.21
N ALA A 356 -26.55 -13.73 -15.27
CA ALA A 356 -27.52 -13.15 -16.21
C ALA A 356 -26.94 -13.08 -17.65
N GLU A 357 -26.88 -14.21 -18.33
CA GLU A 357 -26.27 -14.33 -19.68
C GLU A 357 -26.99 -13.48 -20.75
N ASP A 358 -28.26 -13.10 -20.56
CA ASP A 358 -29.12 -12.39 -21.51
C ASP A 358 -29.29 -10.88 -21.21
N ALA A 359 -28.57 -10.30 -20.29
CA ALA A 359 -28.67 -8.87 -20.03
C ALA A 359 -28.19 -8.08 -21.27
N PRO A 360 -29.05 -7.25 -21.91
CA PRO A 360 -28.62 -6.48 -23.08
C PRO A 360 -27.51 -5.49 -22.66
N PRO A 361 -26.42 -5.36 -23.46
CA PRO A 361 -25.35 -4.45 -23.13
C PRO A 361 -25.86 -3.02 -23.08
N PRO A 362 -25.35 -2.17 -22.14
CA PRO A 362 -25.74 -0.78 -22.07
C PRO A 362 -25.44 -0.07 -23.39
N SER A 363 -26.29 0.87 -23.75
CA SER A 363 -26.14 1.67 -24.97
C SER A 363 -24.89 2.52 -24.84
N ALA A 364 -23.96 2.43 -25.79
CA ALA A 364 -22.75 3.23 -25.78
C ALA A 364 -23.09 4.74 -25.63
N PRO A 365 -22.45 5.47 -24.69
CA PRO A 365 -22.65 6.89 -24.58
C PRO A 365 -22.23 7.56 -25.89
N GLY A 366 -23.14 8.24 -26.57
CA GLY A 366 -22.87 9.03 -27.78
C GLY A 366 -23.44 8.51 -29.09
N SER A 367 -24.16 7.37 -29.16
CA SER A 367 -24.92 7.02 -30.36
C SER A 367 -26.34 7.66 -30.35
N SER A 368 -26.41 8.99 -30.47
CA SER A 368 -27.66 9.58 -30.92
C SER A 368 -28.00 8.98 -32.28
N ARG A 369 -28.98 8.08 -32.30
CA ARG A 369 -29.56 7.52 -33.54
C ARG A 369 -30.02 8.71 -34.41
N ARG A 370 -29.21 9.10 -35.37
CA ARG A 370 -29.73 9.78 -36.55
C ARG A 370 -30.73 8.82 -37.21
N ARG A 371 -31.99 8.96 -36.81
CA ARG A 371 -33.11 8.43 -37.57
C ARG A 371 -33.09 9.08 -38.95
N GLY A 372 -32.35 8.45 -39.87
CA GLY A 372 -32.45 8.76 -41.29
C GLY A 372 -33.87 8.46 -41.75
N ARG A 373 -34.65 9.50 -41.99
CA ARG A 373 -35.89 9.47 -42.75
C ARG A 373 -35.60 8.83 -44.10
N ARG A 374 -35.84 7.56 -44.25
CA ARG A 374 -36.05 6.95 -45.60
C ARG A 374 -37.41 7.39 -46.09
N GLY A 375 -37.40 8.50 -46.83
CA GLY A 375 -38.52 8.92 -47.65
C GLY A 375 -38.79 7.91 -48.71
N GLY A 376 -39.98 7.28 -48.65
CA GLY A 376 -40.48 6.43 -49.70
C GLY A 376 -40.73 7.25 -50.95
N ARG A 377 -40.12 6.85 -52.06
CA ARG A 377 -40.57 7.21 -53.40
C ARG A 377 -41.15 5.92 -54.06
N ARG A 378 -42.49 5.84 -53.99
CA ARG A 378 -43.28 5.08 -54.94
C ARG A 378 -43.29 5.88 -56.24
N GLY A 379 -42.77 5.36 -57.30
CA GLY A 379 -42.84 5.89 -58.65
C GLY A 379 -43.23 4.77 -59.60
N GLY A 380 -44.30 4.94 -60.20
CA GLY A 380 -45.18 4.25 -61.05
C GLY A 380 -44.60 3.67 -62.31
N ARG A 381 -45.16 2.54 -62.59
CA ARG A 381 -45.09 1.76 -63.83
C ARG A 381 -45.83 2.51 -64.94
N ARG A 382 -45.19 2.84 -66.08
CA ARG A 382 -45.87 3.10 -67.35
C ARG A 382 -45.24 2.25 -68.46
N LYS A 383 -46.14 1.40 -69.02
CA LYS A 383 -45.95 0.70 -70.31
C LYS A 383 -46.08 1.68 -71.45
N ALA A 384 -45.30 1.53 -72.47
CA ALA A 384 -45.57 1.83 -73.88
C ALA A 384 -44.51 1.02 -74.64
N ALA A 385 -44.84 0.01 -75.42
CA ALA A 385 -45.48 -0.04 -76.72
C ALA A 385 -44.47 0.24 -77.80
N SER A 386 -44.15 -0.82 -78.56
CA SER A 386 -43.45 -0.96 -79.83
C SER A 386 -44.01 -0.08 -80.96
N VAL A 387 -43.20 0.43 -81.80
CA VAL A 387 -43.50 0.51 -83.27
C VAL A 387 -42.17 0.47 -84.02
N GLU A 388 -42.19 -0.36 -85.03
CA GLU A 388 -41.25 -0.60 -86.15
C GLU A 388 -40.98 0.61 -86.99
N GLY A 389 -39.92 0.55 -87.78
CA GLY A 389 -39.93 1.08 -89.13
C GLY A 389 -38.65 1.77 -89.52
N GLU A 390 -37.96 1.11 -90.50
CA GLU A 390 -36.98 1.50 -91.48
C GLU A 390 -35.58 1.91 -91.15
#